data_63ff09cac85088e83ec4553c83356763
#
_entry.id   63ff09cac85088e83ec4553c83356763
#
_cell.length_a   1.000
_cell.length_b   1.000
_cell.length_c   1.000
_cell.angle_alpha   90.00
_cell.angle_beta   90.00
_cell.angle_gamma   90.00
#
_symmetry.space_group_name_H-M   'P 1'
#
loop_
_entity.id
_entity.type
_entity.pdbx_description
1 polymer ?
#
loop_
_entity_poly.entity_id
_entity_poly.type
_entity_poly.pdbx_seq_one_letter_code
_entity_poly.pdbx_strand_id
1 'polypeptide(L)'
;MKVMKFGGTSVGSVNSILSVKRIVEAVDEPVIVVVSALGGITDKLINTSRMAAAGDASYENEFREIVYRHVEMIKEVIPAGEAQVALQRQIGELLNELKDIFQGIYLIKDLSQKTSDTIVSYGERLSSIIVAQLTGAEWFDSRKFIKTEKKHSKHVLDTELTNSLVRETFSSLPKRVLVPGFISTDKMTGEVTNLGRGGSDYTAAIIAAALDADSLEIWTDVDGFMTADPRVISRAYTINELSYVEATELCNFGAKVVYPPTIYPVCHKNIPILVKNTFNPEGVGTVIKREVSDPQSKAIKGISSINDTSLITVQGLGMVGVIGVNYRIFKALAKNGISVFLVSQASSENSTSIGVRNADADLACEVLNEEFAKEIEMGEISPIQAEKNLATVAIVGENMKHTPGIAGKLFGTLGRNGINVIACAQGASETNISFVVDSKSLRKSLNVIHDSFFLSEYQLSLIHISEPTRPY
;
A
#
# COMPACT_ATOMS: atom_id res chain seq x y z
N MET A 1 -20.31 11.44 11.72
CA MET A 1 -20.18 11.15 10.29
C MET A 1 -18.98 10.25 10.06
N LYS A 2 -18.97 9.43 9.03
CA LYS A 2 -17.82 8.60 8.66
C LYS A 2 -17.41 8.83 7.21
N VAL A 3 -16.16 8.45 6.91
CA VAL A 3 -15.63 8.42 5.55
C VAL A 3 -15.38 6.96 5.17
N MET A 4 -15.83 6.57 4.00
CA MET A 4 -15.65 5.22 3.46
C MET A 4 -14.86 5.30 2.16
N LYS A 5 -13.87 4.43 1.99
CA LYS A 5 -13.09 4.33 0.76
C LYS A 5 -13.25 2.94 0.16
N PHE A 6 -13.57 2.88 -1.11
CA PHE A 6 -13.64 1.64 -1.88
C PHE A 6 -12.54 1.60 -2.94
N GLY A 7 -11.71 0.56 -2.88
CA GLY A 7 -10.62 0.35 -3.83
C GLY A 7 -11.08 -0.14 -5.21
N GLY A 8 -10.13 -0.24 -6.14
CA GLY A 8 -10.42 -0.64 -7.52
C GLY A 8 -11.06 -2.03 -7.66
N THR A 9 -10.69 -2.99 -6.82
CA THR A 9 -11.33 -4.32 -6.78
C THR A 9 -12.77 -4.27 -6.30
N SER A 10 -13.10 -3.36 -5.39
CA SER A 10 -14.46 -3.13 -4.91
C SER A 10 -15.39 -2.53 -5.98
N VAL A 11 -14.83 -1.80 -6.93
CA VAL A 11 -15.56 -1.23 -8.09
C VAL A 11 -15.12 -1.88 -9.41
N GLY A 12 -14.58 -3.08 -9.36
CA GLY A 12 -14.01 -3.78 -10.52
C GLY A 12 -14.99 -4.62 -11.31
N SER A 13 -16.10 -5.04 -10.70
CA SER A 13 -17.10 -5.91 -11.32
C SER A 13 -18.53 -5.47 -10.94
N VAL A 14 -19.52 -5.95 -11.68
CA VAL A 14 -20.93 -5.71 -11.38
C VAL A 14 -21.28 -6.17 -9.97
N ASN A 15 -20.86 -7.39 -9.60
CA ASN A 15 -21.16 -7.94 -8.28
C ASN A 15 -20.53 -7.12 -7.14
N SER A 16 -19.29 -6.70 -7.30
CA SER A 16 -18.61 -5.89 -6.28
C SER A 16 -19.23 -4.50 -6.14
N ILE A 17 -19.54 -3.84 -7.24
CA ILE A 17 -20.14 -2.50 -7.21
C ILE A 17 -21.57 -2.52 -6.63
N LEU A 18 -22.32 -3.59 -6.84
CA LEU A 18 -23.63 -3.79 -6.18
C LEU A 18 -23.47 -4.04 -4.67
N SER A 19 -22.39 -4.68 -4.25
CA SER A 19 -22.04 -4.78 -2.83
C SER A 19 -21.71 -3.40 -2.24
N VAL A 20 -20.96 -2.57 -2.96
CA VAL A 20 -20.70 -1.18 -2.56
C VAL A 20 -22.02 -0.42 -2.35
N LYS A 21 -22.97 -0.56 -3.27
CA LYS A 21 -24.31 0.04 -3.14
C LYS A 21 -24.99 -0.36 -1.83
N ARG A 22 -25.07 -1.66 -1.55
CA ARG A 22 -25.70 -2.18 -0.32
C ARG A 22 -24.99 -1.67 0.95
N ILE A 23 -23.68 -1.65 0.94
CA ILE A 23 -22.87 -1.18 2.07
C ILE A 23 -23.12 0.31 2.34
N VAL A 24 -23.13 1.14 1.29
CA VAL A 24 -23.37 2.59 1.42
C VAL A 24 -24.81 2.88 1.84
N GLU A 25 -25.79 2.20 1.26
CA GLU A 25 -27.21 2.40 1.57
C GLU A 25 -27.57 1.98 3.01
N ALA A 26 -26.81 1.06 3.60
CA ALA A 26 -26.99 0.62 4.98
C ALA A 26 -26.48 1.62 6.03
N VAL A 27 -25.81 2.69 5.61
CA VAL A 27 -25.28 3.72 6.52
C VAL A 27 -26.38 4.73 6.85
N ASP A 28 -26.73 4.85 8.13
CA ASP A 28 -27.79 5.76 8.59
C ASP A 28 -27.29 7.18 8.88
N GLU A 29 -26.01 7.32 9.19
CA GLU A 29 -25.36 8.63 9.44
C GLU A 29 -24.87 9.29 8.15
N PRO A 30 -24.55 10.61 8.17
CA PRO A 30 -23.90 11.24 7.03
C PRO A 30 -22.59 10.55 6.68
N VAL A 31 -22.38 10.29 5.39
CA VAL A 31 -21.20 9.56 4.89
C VAL A 31 -20.61 10.22 3.66
N ILE A 32 -19.28 10.29 3.63
CA ILE A 32 -18.50 10.64 2.45
C ILE A 32 -17.85 9.37 1.92
N VAL A 33 -18.16 9.04 0.68
CA VAL A 33 -17.64 7.87 -0.01
C VAL A 33 -16.58 8.29 -1.02
N VAL A 34 -15.40 7.72 -0.91
CA VAL A 34 -14.27 7.93 -1.85
C VAL A 34 -14.06 6.65 -2.65
N VAL A 35 -14.00 6.76 -3.95
CA VAL A 35 -13.80 5.60 -4.84
C VAL A 35 -12.57 5.74 -5.72
N SER A 36 -11.94 4.62 -6.01
CA SER A 36 -10.91 4.49 -7.03
C SER A 36 -11.53 4.34 -8.43
N ALA A 37 -10.71 4.36 -9.48
CA ALA A 37 -11.13 3.96 -10.81
C ALA A 37 -11.64 2.51 -10.81
N LEU A 38 -12.46 2.14 -11.80
CA LEU A 38 -12.84 0.74 -12.02
C LEU A 38 -11.59 -0.13 -12.12
N GLY A 39 -11.64 -1.32 -11.54
CA GLY A 39 -10.47 -2.21 -11.46
C GLY A 39 -9.74 -2.41 -12.79
N GLY A 40 -8.44 -2.13 -12.82
CA GLY A 40 -7.59 -2.23 -14.00
C GLY A 40 -7.64 -1.02 -14.96
N ILE A 41 -8.54 -0.07 -14.77
CA ILE A 41 -8.69 1.08 -15.69
C ILE A 41 -7.48 2.03 -15.61
N THR A 42 -6.92 2.26 -14.45
CA THR A 42 -5.74 3.14 -14.32
C THR A 42 -4.58 2.61 -15.17
N ASP A 43 -4.29 1.32 -15.08
CA ASP A 43 -3.23 0.69 -15.87
C ASP A 43 -3.55 0.73 -17.38
N LYS A 44 -4.81 0.53 -17.76
CA LYS A 44 -5.26 0.67 -19.15
C LYS A 44 -5.07 2.10 -19.68
N LEU A 45 -5.41 3.11 -18.90
CA LEU A 45 -5.22 4.52 -19.27
C LEU A 45 -3.73 4.83 -19.48
N ILE A 46 -2.86 4.37 -18.58
CA ILE A 46 -1.41 4.55 -18.69
C ILE A 46 -0.86 3.85 -19.94
N ASN A 47 -1.24 2.58 -20.14
CA ASN A 47 -0.77 1.79 -21.27
C ASN A 47 -1.25 2.38 -22.62
N THR A 48 -2.52 2.76 -22.72
CA THR A 48 -3.10 3.38 -23.91
C THR A 48 -2.39 4.69 -24.25
N SER A 49 -2.07 5.52 -23.26
CA SER A 49 -1.34 6.77 -23.46
C SER A 49 0.07 6.54 -23.98
N ARG A 50 0.77 5.52 -23.49
CA ARG A 50 2.10 5.13 -23.97
C ARG A 50 2.07 4.61 -25.41
N MET A 51 1.08 3.80 -25.76
CA MET A 51 0.88 3.30 -27.12
C MET A 51 0.62 4.47 -28.09
N ALA A 52 -0.25 5.40 -27.73
CA ALA A 52 -0.54 6.57 -28.54
C ALA A 52 0.72 7.43 -28.73
N ALA A 53 1.48 7.70 -27.66
CA ALA A 53 2.73 8.46 -27.74
C ALA A 53 3.81 7.79 -28.59
N ALA A 54 3.82 6.45 -28.63
CA ALA A 54 4.70 5.67 -29.51
C ALA A 54 4.27 5.66 -30.98
N GLY A 55 3.11 6.24 -31.30
CA GLY A 55 2.55 6.23 -32.66
C GLY A 55 1.93 4.90 -33.04
N ASP A 56 1.59 4.06 -32.06
CA ASP A 56 0.93 2.76 -32.29
C ASP A 56 -0.59 2.97 -32.40
N ALA A 57 -1.11 2.82 -33.62
CA ALA A 57 -2.53 3.01 -33.93
C ALA A 57 -3.46 2.03 -33.19
N SER A 58 -2.93 0.91 -32.66
CA SER A 58 -3.71 -0.06 -31.89
C SER A 58 -4.16 0.49 -30.54
N TYR A 59 -3.69 1.68 -30.11
CA TYR A 59 -4.23 2.36 -28.93
C TYR A 59 -5.76 2.55 -29.01
N GLU A 60 -6.31 2.69 -30.21
CA GLU A 60 -7.76 2.82 -30.40
C GLU A 60 -8.53 1.59 -29.91
N ASN A 61 -7.96 0.39 -30.04
CA ASN A 61 -8.59 -0.83 -29.55
C ASN A 61 -8.61 -0.84 -28.02
N GLU A 62 -7.53 -0.42 -27.37
CA GLU A 62 -7.44 -0.29 -25.92
C GLU A 62 -8.42 0.76 -25.40
N PHE A 63 -8.55 1.89 -26.13
CA PHE A 63 -9.54 2.89 -25.79
C PHE A 63 -10.99 2.36 -25.90
N ARG A 64 -11.31 1.59 -26.93
CA ARG A 64 -12.63 0.97 -27.07
C ARG A 64 -12.94 0.04 -25.91
N GLU A 65 -11.97 -0.67 -25.37
CA GLU A 65 -12.16 -1.49 -24.18
C GLU A 65 -12.46 -0.65 -22.94
N ILE A 66 -11.81 0.51 -22.79
CA ILE A 66 -12.13 1.47 -21.72
C ILE A 66 -13.57 1.95 -21.83
N VAL A 67 -13.99 2.33 -23.03
CA VAL A 67 -15.40 2.75 -23.30
C VAL A 67 -16.36 1.62 -22.97
N TYR A 68 -16.10 0.42 -23.46
CA TYR A 68 -16.93 -0.75 -23.25
C TYR A 68 -17.10 -1.08 -21.76
N ARG A 69 -16.02 -1.08 -20.99
CA ARG A 69 -16.06 -1.32 -19.55
C ARG A 69 -17.01 -0.37 -18.81
N HIS A 70 -17.00 0.91 -19.14
CA HIS A 70 -17.86 1.91 -18.48
C HIS A 70 -19.31 1.83 -18.97
N VAL A 71 -19.51 1.69 -20.26
CA VAL A 71 -20.85 1.60 -20.85
C VAL A 71 -21.59 0.33 -20.38
N GLU A 72 -20.92 -0.81 -20.39
CA GLU A 72 -21.52 -2.06 -19.91
C GLU A 72 -21.78 -2.01 -18.39
N MET A 73 -20.88 -1.43 -17.61
CA MET A 73 -21.11 -1.25 -16.17
C MET A 73 -22.40 -0.46 -15.92
N ILE A 74 -22.62 0.64 -16.63
CA ILE A 74 -23.84 1.46 -16.50
C ILE A 74 -25.08 0.65 -16.84
N LYS A 75 -25.07 -0.09 -17.95
CA LYS A 75 -26.20 -0.92 -18.37
C LYS A 75 -26.58 -1.98 -17.35
N GLU A 76 -25.57 -2.60 -16.73
CA GLU A 76 -25.78 -3.70 -15.79
C GLU A 76 -26.24 -3.23 -14.41
N VAL A 77 -25.79 -2.06 -13.94
CA VAL A 77 -26.02 -1.62 -12.56
C VAL A 77 -27.09 -0.55 -12.42
N ILE A 78 -27.37 0.22 -13.45
CA ILE A 78 -28.41 1.25 -13.45
C ILE A 78 -29.62 0.75 -14.21
N PRO A 79 -30.82 0.74 -13.61
CA PRO A 79 -32.06 0.34 -14.31
C PRO A 79 -32.32 1.15 -15.57
N ALA A 80 -32.82 0.50 -16.61
CA ALA A 80 -33.22 1.16 -17.86
C ALA A 80 -34.25 2.28 -17.59
N GLY A 81 -34.00 3.44 -18.17
CA GLY A 81 -34.84 4.62 -17.97
C GLY A 81 -34.10 5.93 -18.24
N GLU A 82 -34.76 7.05 -17.92
CA GLU A 82 -34.19 8.39 -18.15
C GLU A 82 -32.86 8.62 -17.40
N ALA A 83 -32.75 8.13 -16.16
CA ALA A 83 -31.55 8.27 -15.37
C ALA A 83 -30.38 7.55 -15.99
N GLN A 84 -30.57 6.34 -16.52
CA GLN A 84 -29.53 5.60 -17.24
C GLN A 84 -29.09 6.35 -18.51
N VAL A 85 -30.02 6.88 -19.29
CA VAL A 85 -29.74 7.64 -20.52
C VAL A 85 -28.95 8.92 -20.20
N ALA A 86 -29.35 9.64 -19.16
CA ALA A 86 -28.64 10.85 -18.72
C ALA A 86 -27.24 10.56 -18.27
N LEU A 87 -27.04 9.47 -17.51
CA LEU A 87 -25.72 9.03 -17.08
C LEU A 87 -24.84 8.60 -18.25
N GLN A 88 -25.39 7.84 -19.19
CA GLN A 88 -24.67 7.44 -20.41
C GLN A 88 -24.21 8.64 -21.24
N ARG A 89 -25.03 9.69 -21.30
CA ARG A 89 -24.65 10.94 -21.98
C ARG A 89 -23.49 11.63 -21.27
N GLN A 90 -23.57 11.79 -19.95
CA GLN A 90 -22.54 12.43 -19.15
C GLN A 90 -21.22 11.68 -19.24
N ILE A 91 -21.23 10.37 -19.12
CA ILE A 91 -20.05 9.51 -19.26
C ILE A 91 -19.49 9.56 -20.70
N GLY A 92 -20.39 9.55 -21.69
CA GLY A 92 -20.02 9.66 -23.10
C GLY A 92 -19.28 10.96 -23.43
N GLU A 93 -19.68 12.08 -22.84
CA GLU A 93 -19.00 13.37 -22.99
C GLU A 93 -17.56 13.31 -22.45
N LEU A 94 -17.35 12.75 -21.27
CA LEU A 94 -16.02 12.55 -20.69
C LEU A 94 -15.16 11.59 -21.53
N LEU A 95 -15.74 10.51 -22.04
CA LEU A 95 -15.03 9.57 -22.90
C LEU A 95 -14.64 10.21 -24.26
N ASN A 96 -15.46 11.11 -24.80
CA ASN A 96 -15.11 11.87 -26.00
C ASN A 96 -13.95 12.84 -25.75
N GLU A 97 -13.94 13.55 -24.61
CA GLU A 97 -12.79 14.37 -24.23
C GLU A 97 -11.51 13.53 -24.15
N LEU A 98 -11.57 12.38 -23.52
CA LEU A 98 -10.45 11.45 -23.38
C LEU A 98 -9.99 10.94 -24.75
N LYS A 99 -10.91 10.64 -25.67
CA LYS A 99 -10.60 10.27 -27.05
C LYS A 99 -9.80 11.34 -27.77
N ASP A 100 -10.23 12.59 -27.64
CA ASP A 100 -9.54 13.72 -28.27
C ASP A 100 -8.13 13.91 -27.70
N ILE A 101 -7.94 13.71 -26.41
CA ILE A 101 -6.62 13.75 -25.77
C ILE A 101 -5.71 12.64 -26.32
N PHE A 102 -6.18 11.40 -26.41
CA PHE A 102 -5.41 10.30 -26.98
C PHE A 102 -5.05 10.55 -28.44
N GLN A 103 -5.97 11.07 -29.24
CA GLN A 103 -5.72 11.44 -30.64
C GLN A 103 -4.63 12.53 -30.72
N GLY A 104 -4.70 13.54 -29.86
CA GLY A 104 -3.67 14.58 -29.77
C GLY A 104 -2.29 14.02 -29.49
N ILE A 105 -2.18 13.12 -28.51
CA ILE A 105 -0.92 12.44 -28.16
C ILE A 105 -0.40 11.59 -29.32
N TYR A 106 -1.28 10.86 -29.99
CA TYR A 106 -0.92 10.03 -31.14
C TYR A 106 -0.35 10.86 -32.30
N LEU A 107 -0.93 12.05 -32.55
CA LEU A 107 -0.46 12.95 -33.60
C LEU A 107 0.87 13.63 -33.25
N ILE A 108 1.01 14.08 -32.00
CA ILE A 108 2.19 14.78 -31.51
C ILE A 108 3.36 13.82 -31.21
N LYS A 109 3.03 12.57 -30.83
CA LYS A 109 3.98 11.54 -30.40
C LYS A 109 4.79 11.96 -29.17
N ASP A 110 4.15 12.68 -28.25
CA ASP A 110 4.72 13.12 -26.98
C ASP A 110 3.73 12.96 -25.84
N LEU A 111 4.24 12.59 -24.68
CA LEU A 111 3.46 12.39 -23.46
C LEU A 111 4.17 13.07 -22.28
N SER A 112 3.77 14.30 -21.98
CA SER A 112 4.27 14.99 -20.79
C SER A 112 3.66 14.40 -19.51
N GLN A 113 4.32 14.63 -18.37
CA GLN A 113 3.79 14.23 -17.06
C GLN A 113 2.42 14.87 -16.78
N LYS A 114 2.25 16.14 -17.11
CA LYS A 114 0.99 16.87 -17.03
C LYS A 114 -0.13 16.18 -17.82
N THR A 115 0.14 15.78 -19.04
CA THR A 115 -0.84 15.09 -19.89
C THR A 115 -1.16 13.71 -19.33
N SER A 116 -0.16 12.97 -18.85
CA SER A 116 -0.33 11.69 -18.20
C SER A 116 -1.22 11.81 -16.95
N ASP A 117 -0.96 12.79 -16.09
CA ASP A 117 -1.77 13.04 -14.89
C ASP A 117 -3.22 13.40 -15.23
N THR A 118 -3.42 14.18 -16.29
CA THR A 118 -4.76 14.50 -16.80
C THR A 118 -5.49 13.25 -17.26
N ILE A 119 -4.85 12.38 -18.03
CA ILE A 119 -5.45 11.13 -18.54
C ILE A 119 -5.87 10.21 -17.41
N VAL A 120 -4.98 9.93 -16.46
CA VAL A 120 -5.30 9.00 -15.37
C VAL A 120 -6.44 9.52 -14.48
N SER A 121 -6.64 10.85 -14.41
CA SER A 121 -7.75 11.44 -13.65
C SER A 121 -9.13 11.03 -14.15
N TYR A 122 -9.25 10.67 -15.41
CA TYR A 122 -10.53 10.21 -15.98
C TYR A 122 -11.00 8.90 -15.36
N GLY A 123 -10.10 8.06 -14.88
CA GLY A 123 -10.46 6.81 -14.22
C GLY A 123 -11.38 7.02 -13.03
N GLU A 124 -10.95 7.82 -12.08
CA GLU A 124 -11.72 8.14 -10.87
C GLU A 124 -12.93 9.04 -11.16
N ARG A 125 -12.81 9.97 -12.11
CA ARG A 125 -13.94 10.81 -12.52
C ARG A 125 -15.09 9.97 -13.07
N LEU A 126 -14.80 9.03 -13.96
CA LEU A 126 -15.80 8.15 -14.55
C LEU A 126 -16.43 7.22 -13.51
N SER A 127 -15.63 6.51 -12.73
CA SER A 127 -16.12 5.57 -11.72
C SER A 127 -16.96 6.26 -10.65
N SER A 128 -16.51 7.42 -10.17
CA SER A 128 -17.19 8.17 -9.11
C SER A 128 -18.55 8.69 -9.53
N ILE A 129 -18.69 9.14 -10.76
CA ILE A 129 -19.97 9.61 -11.32
C ILE A 129 -20.95 8.43 -11.42
N ILE A 130 -20.50 7.27 -11.88
CA ILE A 130 -21.33 6.06 -11.96
C ILE A 130 -21.80 5.62 -10.56
N VAL A 131 -20.87 5.54 -9.60
CA VAL A 131 -21.20 5.11 -8.23
C VAL A 131 -22.09 6.14 -7.52
N ALA A 132 -21.92 7.44 -7.79
CA ALA A 132 -22.82 8.48 -7.27
C ALA A 132 -24.27 8.26 -7.71
N GLN A 133 -24.49 8.00 -8.99
CA GLN A 133 -25.82 7.69 -9.51
C GLN A 133 -26.39 6.41 -8.90
N LEU A 134 -25.56 5.38 -8.77
CA LEU A 134 -25.97 4.08 -8.23
C LEU A 134 -26.41 4.16 -6.76
N THR A 135 -25.71 4.95 -5.94
CA THR A 135 -25.94 5.06 -4.50
C THR A 135 -26.87 6.20 -4.10
N GLY A 136 -27.28 7.02 -5.05
CA GLY A 136 -28.06 8.24 -4.78
C GLY A 136 -27.26 9.29 -4.01
N ALA A 137 -25.93 9.28 -4.11
CA ALA A 137 -25.04 10.23 -3.47
C ALA A 137 -24.86 11.48 -4.33
N GLU A 138 -24.63 12.61 -3.67
CA GLU A 138 -24.25 13.84 -4.34
C GLU A 138 -22.75 13.80 -4.69
N TRP A 139 -22.44 14.04 -5.95
CA TRP A 139 -21.07 13.99 -6.45
C TRP A 139 -20.32 15.32 -6.27
N PHE A 140 -19.12 15.25 -5.71
CA PHE A 140 -18.22 16.39 -5.52
C PHE A 140 -16.87 16.12 -6.15
N ASP A 141 -16.42 17.03 -6.99
CA ASP A 141 -15.14 16.95 -7.67
C ASP A 141 -14.00 17.28 -6.71
N SER A 142 -13.21 16.28 -6.33
CA SER A 142 -12.08 16.44 -5.40
C SER A 142 -11.00 17.40 -5.90
N ARG A 143 -10.87 17.61 -7.20
CA ARG A 143 -9.94 18.58 -7.77
C ARG A 143 -10.21 20.02 -7.32
N LYS A 144 -11.45 20.31 -6.88
CA LYS A 144 -11.83 21.64 -6.38
C LYS A 144 -11.29 21.92 -4.97
N PHE A 145 -11.04 20.90 -4.16
CA PHE A 145 -10.63 21.07 -2.77
C PHE A 145 -9.37 20.31 -2.35
N ILE A 146 -8.91 19.33 -3.10
CA ILE A 146 -7.59 18.69 -2.88
C ILE A 146 -6.56 19.45 -3.70
N LYS A 147 -5.68 20.19 -3.01
CA LYS A 147 -4.70 21.07 -3.64
C LYS A 147 -3.27 20.63 -3.38
N THR A 148 -2.48 20.67 -4.43
CA THR A 148 -1.04 20.38 -4.37
C THR A 148 -0.23 21.63 -4.67
N GLU A 149 1.02 21.59 -4.26
CA GLU A 149 2.03 22.58 -4.61
C GLU A 149 3.28 21.87 -5.14
N LYS A 150 3.97 22.51 -6.08
CA LYS A 150 5.22 21.98 -6.63
C LYS A 150 6.37 22.28 -5.69
N LYS A 151 6.97 21.24 -5.10
CA LYS A 151 8.21 21.33 -4.31
C LYS A 151 9.29 20.54 -5.04
N HIS A 152 10.32 21.24 -5.49
CA HIS A 152 11.36 20.71 -6.37
C HIS A 152 10.74 20.15 -7.66
N SER A 153 10.83 18.85 -7.90
CA SER A 153 10.27 18.19 -9.09
C SER A 153 8.96 17.44 -8.81
N LYS A 154 8.43 17.49 -7.58
CA LYS A 154 7.26 16.73 -7.16
C LYS A 154 6.12 17.62 -6.71
N HIS A 155 4.90 17.16 -6.97
CA HIS A 155 3.69 17.72 -6.39
C HIS A 155 3.44 17.11 -5.01
N VAL A 156 3.29 17.96 -4.00
CA VAL A 156 2.98 17.57 -2.62
C VAL A 156 1.69 18.24 -2.17
N LEU A 157 0.96 17.61 -1.26
CA LEU A 157 -0.28 18.15 -0.73
C LEU A 157 -0.02 19.48 -0.01
N ASP A 158 -0.79 20.51 -0.33
CA ASP A 158 -0.93 21.69 0.53
C ASP A 158 -2.00 21.39 1.59
N THR A 159 -1.56 20.96 2.74
CA THR A 159 -2.44 20.50 3.83
C THR A 159 -3.33 21.60 4.36
N GLU A 160 -2.80 22.79 4.57
CA GLU A 160 -3.54 23.92 5.17
C GLU A 160 -4.67 24.38 4.24
N LEU A 161 -4.34 24.66 2.97
CA LEU A 161 -5.33 25.07 1.97
C LEU A 161 -6.38 23.98 1.75
N THR A 162 -5.94 22.73 1.60
CA THR A 162 -6.85 21.59 1.39
C THR A 162 -7.81 21.43 2.57
N ASN A 163 -7.33 21.43 3.79
CA ASN A 163 -8.20 21.32 4.96
C ASN A 163 -9.22 22.45 5.04
N SER A 164 -8.82 23.69 4.72
CA SER A 164 -9.72 24.84 4.67
C SER A 164 -10.83 24.65 3.61
N LEU A 165 -10.45 24.25 2.40
CA LEU A 165 -11.40 24.03 1.30
C LEU A 165 -12.34 22.85 1.56
N VAL A 166 -11.85 21.77 2.18
CA VAL A 166 -12.68 20.62 2.55
C VAL A 166 -13.74 21.05 3.58
N ARG A 167 -13.37 21.79 4.61
CA ARG A 167 -14.30 22.31 5.63
C ARG A 167 -15.34 23.23 5.02
N GLU A 168 -14.93 24.10 4.11
CA GLU A 168 -15.85 25.00 3.39
C GLU A 168 -16.82 24.22 2.51
N THR A 169 -16.30 23.28 1.69
CA THR A 169 -17.11 22.47 0.77
C THR A 169 -18.17 21.65 1.49
N PHE A 170 -17.82 21.09 2.64
CA PHE A 170 -18.70 20.22 3.43
C PHE A 170 -19.25 20.88 4.69
N SER A 171 -19.33 22.22 4.72
CA SER A 171 -19.97 22.97 5.80
C SER A 171 -21.45 22.63 5.98
N SER A 172 -22.13 22.29 4.87
CA SER A 172 -23.46 21.69 4.87
C SER A 172 -23.34 20.30 4.23
N LEU A 173 -23.29 19.27 5.06
CA LEU A 173 -23.01 17.91 4.61
C LEU A 173 -24.30 17.21 4.18
N PRO A 174 -24.44 16.81 2.89
CA PRO A 174 -25.50 15.92 2.45
C PRO A 174 -25.45 14.56 3.16
N LYS A 175 -26.57 13.83 3.14
CA LYS A 175 -26.60 12.50 3.75
C LYS A 175 -25.59 11.54 3.14
N ARG A 176 -25.43 11.60 1.82
CA ARG A 176 -24.45 10.79 1.07
C ARG A 176 -23.69 11.67 0.10
N VAL A 177 -22.39 11.63 0.20
CA VAL A 177 -21.46 12.33 -0.69
C VAL A 177 -20.56 11.31 -1.38
N LEU A 178 -20.32 11.51 -2.66
CA LEU A 178 -19.37 10.70 -3.42
C LEU A 178 -18.27 11.57 -4.01
N VAL A 179 -17.02 11.12 -3.83
CA VAL A 179 -15.82 11.85 -4.20
C VAL A 179 -14.88 10.93 -4.98
N PRO A 180 -14.35 11.37 -6.14
CA PRO A 180 -13.26 10.66 -6.79
C PRO A 180 -12.00 10.75 -5.93
N GLY A 181 -11.38 9.62 -5.61
CA GLY A 181 -10.11 9.58 -4.91
C GLY A 181 -8.92 9.88 -5.84
N PHE A 182 -7.71 9.96 -5.28
CA PHE A 182 -6.44 10.05 -6.00
C PHE A 182 -6.17 11.40 -6.69
N ILE A 183 -7.15 12.04 -7.28
CA ILE A 183 -7.00 13.22 -8.12
C ILE A 183 -6.99 14.52 -7.34
N SER A 184 -6.25 15.49 -7.84
CA SER A 184 -6.02 16.81 -7.25
C SER A 184 -5.71 17.85 -8.31
N THR A 185 -5.50 19.11 -7.91
CA THR A 185 -5.01 20.16 -8.79
C THR A 185 -3.89 20.95 -8.11
N ASP A 186 -2.94 21.45 -8.92
CA ASP A 186 -1.95 22.40 -8.44
C ASP A 186 -2.62 23.73 -8.11
N LYS A 187 -2.31 24.27 -6.93
CA LYS A 187 -2.96 25.50 -6.41
C LYS A 187 -2.65 26.75 -7.22
N MET A 188 -1.48 26.79 -7.89
CA MET A 188 -1.01 27.96 -8.64
C MET A 188 -1.38 27.88 -10.11
N THR A 189 -1.25 26.73 -10.73
CA THR A 189 -1.46 26.56 -12.18
C THR A 189 -2.85 26.03 -12.51
N GLY A 190 -3.55 25.42 -11.57
CA GLY A 190 -4.81 24.72 -11.81
C GLY A 190 -4.67 23.42 -12.60
N GLU A 191 -3.44 23.00 -12.89
CA GLU A 191 -3.18 21.74 -13.59
C GLU A 191 -3.61 20.54 -12.76
N VAL A 192 -4.13 19.52 -13.45
CA VAL A 192 -4.50 18.26 -12.81
C VAL A 192 -3.23 17.56 -12.31
N THR A 193 -3.26 17.19 -11.05
CA THR A 193 -2.22 16.44 -10.37
C THR A 193 -2.85 15.22 -9.69
N ASN A 194 -2.05 14.40 -9.04
CA ASN A 194 -2.53 13.28 -8.26
C ASN A 194 -1.68 13.08 -6.99
N LEU A 195 -2.21 12.27 -6.08
CA LEU A 195 -1.60 12.02 -4.78
C LEU A 195 -0.60 10.85 -4.78
N GLY A 196 -0.35 10.25 -5.93
CA GLY A 196 0.58 9.12 -6.06
C GLY A 196 0.03 7.80 -5.52
N ARG A 197 0.93 6.90 -5.18
CA ARG A 197 0.57 5.56 -4.68
C ARG A 197 -0.31 5.65 -3.43
N GLY A 198 -1.36 4.85 -3.40
CA GLY A 198 -2.33 4.87 -2.30
C GLY A 198 -3.18 6.15 -2.26
N GLY A 199 -3.25 6.89 -3.38
CA GLY A 199 -3.86 8.21 -3.45
C GLY A 199 -5.33 8.25 -3.06
N SER A 200 -6.10 7.19 -3.34
CA SER A 200 -7.52 7.13 -2.90
C SER A 200 -7.65 6.95 -1.39
N ASP A 201 -6.80 6.13 -0.76
CA ASP A 201 -6.73 6.03 0.70
C ASP A 201 -6.34 7.38 1.30
N TYR A 202 -5.39 8.07 0.67
CA TYR A 202 -4.94 9.39 1.10
C TYR A 202 -6.05 10.44 1.00
N THR A 203 -6.79 10.49 -0.10
CA THR A 203 -7.96 11.37 -0.25
C THR A 203 -8.96 11.15 0.89
N ALA A 204 -9.30 9.90 1.18
CA ALA A 204 -10.23 9.55 2.26
C ALA A 204 -9.71 9.98 3.64
N ALA A 205 -8.43 9.74 3.93
CA ALA A 205 -7.79 10.13 5.17
C ALA A 205 -7.72 11.66 5.34
N ILE A 206 -7.41 12.39 4.28
CA ILE A 206 -7.40 13.87 4.28
C ILE A 206 -8.78 14.42 4.63
N ILE A 207 -9.83 13.93 3.98
CA ILE A 207 -11.20 14.36 4.23
C ILE A 207 -11.64 14.03 5.66
N ALA A 208 -11.36 12.80 6.11
CA ALA A 208 -11.69 12.37 7.46
C ALA A 208 -11.02 13.24 8.53
N ALA A 209 -9.73 13.54 8.35
CA ALA A 209 -8.99 14.39 9.28
C ALA A 209 -9.47 15.84 9.27
N ALA A 210 -9.73 16.42 8.09
CA ALA A 210 -10.19 17.80 7.95
C ALA A 210 -11.57 18.04 8.59
N LEU A 211 -12.43 17.02 8.55
CA LEU A 211 -13.81 17.08 9.09
C LEU A 211 -13.96 16.46 10.47
N ASP A 212 -12.88 16.03 11.12
CA ASP A 212 -12.91 15.32 12.40
C ASP A 212 -13.94 14.17 12.39
N ALA A 213 -13.87 13.30 11.38
CA ALA A 213 -14.78 12.17 11.22
C ALA A 213 -14.68 11.20 12.40
N ASP A 214 -15.76 10.49 12.71
CA ASP A 214 -15.80 9.49 13.77
C ASP A 214 -14.97 8.24 13.42
N SER A 215 -14.88 7.91 12.14
CA SER A 215 -14.10 6.78 11.64
C SER A 215 -13.77 6.94 10.15
N LEU A 216 -12.73 6.23 9.73
CA LEU A 216 -12.37 5.99 8.34
C LEU A 216 -12.49 4.49 8.06
N GLU A 217 -13.34 4.10 7.13
CA GLU A 217 -13.46 2.72 6.69
C GLU A 217 -12.75 2.52 5.34
N ILE A 218 -11.82 1.58 5.29
CA ILE A 218 -11.14 1.16 4.06
C ILE A 218 -11.69 -0.20 3.65
N TRP A 219 -12.43 -0.21 2.56
CA TRP A 219 -13.04 -1.40 2.00
C TRP A 219 -12.17 -1.95 0.86
N THR A 220 -11.79 -3.21 0.99
CA THR A 220 -10.84 -3.90 0.11
C THR A 220 -11.33 -5.31 -0.21
N ASP A 221 -10.49 -6.14 -0.80
CA ASP A 221 -10.78 -7.53 -1.18
C ASP A 221 -10.27 -8.57 -0.18
N VAL A 222 -9.81 -8.14 0.98
CA VAL A 222 -9.36 -9.01 2.09
C VAL A 222 -10.13 -8.71 3.36
N ASP A 223 -10.24 -9.69 4.26
CA ASP A 223 -11.01 -9.57 5.52
C ASP A 223 -10.40 -8.61 6.55
N GLY A 224 -9.26 -8.03 6.25
CA GLY A 224 -8.51 -7.14 7.12
C GLY A 224 -7.02 -7.51 7.13
N PHE A 225 -6.31 -7.10 8.17
CA PHE A 225 -4.96 -7.58 8.40
C PHE A 225 -4.99 -9.01 8.94
N MET A 226 -4.16 -9.86 8.37
CA MET A 226 -4.04 -11.26 8.76
C MET A 226 -2.77 -11.50 9.55
N THR A 227 -2.76 -12.51 10.41
CA THR A 227 -1.57 -12.91 11.18
C THR A 227 -0.38 -13.31 10.31
N ALA A 228 -0.65 -13.74 9.08
CA ALA A 228 0.32 -14.00 8.01
C ALA A 228 -0.42 -13.95 6.66
N ASP A 229 0.32 -14.05 5.56
CA ASP A 229 -0.30 -14.15 4.21
C ASP A 229 -1.10 -15.46 4.10
N PRO A 230 -2.42 -15.42 3.95
CA PRO A 230 -3.27 -16.62 3.90
C PRO A 230 -3.01 -17.51 2.68
N ARG A 231 -2.38 -16.98 1.63
CA ARG A 231 -1.96 -17.74 0.45
C ARG A 231 -0.79 -18.67 0.76
N VAL A 232 -0.01 -18.35 1.77
CA VAL A 232 1.14 -19.15 2.22
C VAL A 232 0.80 -19.96 3.46
N ILE A 233 0.05 -19.36 4.39
CA ILE A 233 -0.33 -19.93 5.68
C ILE A 233 -1.85 -20.06 5.76
N SER A 234 -2.38 -21.24 5.46
CA SER A 234 -3.83 -21.49 5.46
C SER A 234 -4.50 -21.31 6.83
N ARG A 235 -3.72 -21.37 7.92
CA ARG A 235 -4.18 -21.17 9.30
C ARG A 235 -4.11 -19.72 9.76
N ALA A 236 -3.69 -18.80 8.91
CA ALA A 236 -3.72 -17.38 9.21
C ALA A 236 -5.17 -16.93 9.46
N TYR A 237 -5.34 -16.04 10.40
CA TYR A 237 -6.64 -15.48 10.75
C TYR A 237 -6.58 -13.96 10.86
N THR A 238 -7.75 -13.33 10.80
CA THR A 238 -7.86 -11.87 10.85
C THR A 238 -7.49 -11.33 12.22
N ILE A 239 -6.69 -10.28 12.24
CA ILE A 239 -6.31 -9.56 13.46
C ILE A 239 -7.43 -8.53 13.74
N ASN A 240 -8.05 -8.62 14.90
CA ASN A 240 -9.17 -7.75 15.25
C ASN A 240 -8.75 -6.30 15.50
N GLU A 241 -7.64 -6.10 16.20
CA GLU A 241 -7.14 -4.78 16.56
C GLU A 241 -5.64 -4.66 16.34
N LEU A 242 -5.23 -3.54 15.76
CA LEU A 242 -3.83 -3.13 15.59
C LEU A 242 -3.66 -1.69 16.05
N SER A 243 -2.47 -1.36 16.55
CA SER A 243 -2.05 0.04 16.66
C SER A 243 -1.65 0.59 15.28
N TYR A 244 -1.60 1.92 15.14
CA TYR A 244 -1.09 2.54 13.90
C TYR A 244 0.35 2.12 13.60
N VAL A 245 1.17 1.96 14.63
CA VAL A 245 2.57 1.51 14.50
C VAL A 245 2.63 0.09 13.98
N GLU A 246 1.86 -0.83 14.57
CA GLU A 246 1.79 -2.24 14.14
C GLU A 246 1.30 -2.36 12.69
N ALA A 247 0.24 -1.64 12.32
CA ALA A 247 -0.26 -1.63 10.94
C ALA A 247 0.78 -1.10 9.94
N THR A 248 1.50 -0.04 10.29
CA THR A 248 2.56 0.54 9.49
C THR A 248 3.72 -0.46 9.29
N GLU A 249 4.16 -1.11 10.35
CA GLU A 249 5.24 -2.10 10.28
C GLU A 249 4.85 -3.31 9.43
N LEU A 250 3.65 -3.85 9.61
CA LEU A 250 3.17 -4.96 8.78
C LEU A 250 3.13 -4.60 7.28
N CYS A 251 2.68 -3.39 6.95
CA CYS A 251 2.63 -2.92 5.56
C CYS A 251 4.02 -2.67 4.98
N ASN A 252 4.95 -2.15 5.76
CA ASN A 252 6.33 -1.92 5.32
C ASN A 252 7.03 -3.22 4.93
N PHE A 253 6.72 -4.31 5.62
CA PHE A 253 7.31 -5.63 5.39
C PHE A 253 6.47 -6.55 4.49
N GLY A 254 5.49 -6.04 3.76
CA GLY A 254 4.84 -6.80 2.68
C GLY A 254 3.34 -6.99 2.76
N ALA A 255 2.68 -6.67 3.85
CA ALA A 255 1.21 -6.67 3.91
C ALA A 255 0.66 -5.53 3.04
N LYS A 256 0.03 -5.86 1.92
CA LYS A 256 -0.46 -4.88 0.95
C LYS A 256 -1.92 -4.49 1.23
N VAL A 257 -2.23 -4.15 2.46
CA VAL A 257 -3.60 -3.79 2.87
C VAL A 257 -3.87 -2.30 2.73
N VAL A 258 -2.99 -1.47 3.29
CA VAL A 258 -3.01 0.00 3.16
C VAL A 258 -1.60 0.49 2.84
N TYR A 259 -1.51 1.67 2.24
CA TYR A 259 -0.23 2.34 2.05
C TYR A 259 0.03 3.29 3.24
N PRO A 260 1.02 2.99 4.12
CA PRO A 260 1.15 3.65 5.42
C PRO A 260 1.19 5.18 5.39
N PRO A 261 1.93 5.84 4.46
CA PRO A 261 1.97 7.30 4.42
C PRO A 261 0.60 7.96 4.23
N THR A 262 -0.37 7.24 3.68
CA THR A 262 -1.70 7.79 3.38
C THR A 262 -2.61 7.85 4.60
N ILE A 263 -2.28 7.14 5.68
CA ILE A 263 -3.09 7.13 6.91
C ILE A 263 -2.64 8.15 7.96
N TYR A 264 -1.50 8.83 7.76
CA TYR A 264 -0.99 9.83 8.70
C TYR A 264 -1.99 10.91 9.12
N PRO A 265 -2.80 11.47 8.21
CA PRO A 265 -3.75 12.51 8.61
C PRO A 265 -4.68 12.06 9.74
N VAL A 266 -5.19 10.83 9.67
CA VAL A 266 -6.11 10.29 10.69
C VAL A 266 -5.40 9.83 11.96
N CYS A 267 -4.15 9.37 11.85
CA CYS A 267 -3.32 9.00 13.01
C CYS A 267 -3.14 10.18 13.99
N HIS A 268 -2.86 11.36 13.46
CA HIS A 268 -2.67 12.56 14.26
C HIS A 268 -3.95 13.01 14.98
N LYS A 269 -5.09 12.70 14.42
CA LYS A 269 -6.41 13.04 14.96
C LYS A 269 -7.02 11.94 15.83
N ASN A 270 -6.35 10.82 16.00
CA ASN A 270 -6.86 9.62 16.68
C ASN A 270 -8.17 9.08 16.09
N ILE A 271 -8.37 9.23 14.80
CA ILE A 271 -9.53 8.69 14.10
C ILE A 271 -9.27 7.21 13.84
N PRO A 272 -10.13 6.29 14.31
CA PRO A 272 -9.94 4.87 14.06
C PRO A 272 -10.15 4.54 12.58
N ILE A 273 -9.37 3.58 12.09
CA ILE A 273 -9.49 3.02 10.74
C ILE A 273 -10.06 1.61 10.86
N LEU A 274 -11.12 1.32 10.11
CA LEU A 274 -11.66 -0.01 9.96
C LEU A 274 -11.30 -0.55 8.58
N VAL A 275 -10.62 -1.68 8.52
CA VAL A 275 -10.35 -2.39 7.26
C VAL A 275 -11.36 -3.51 7.12
N LYS A 276 -12.13 -3.50 6.05
CA LYS A 276 -13.23 -4.44 5.81
C LYS A 276 -13.21 -5.00 4.39
N ASN A 277 -13.85 -6.14 4.20
CA ASN A 277 -13.93 -6.82 2.92
C ASN A 277 -15.26 -6.51 2.21
N THR A 278 -15.19 -5.93 1.03
CA THR A 278 -16.38 -5.66 0.19
C THR A 278 -17.14 -6.93 -0.19
N PHE A 279 -16.42 -8.05 -0.32
CA PHE A 279 -17.00 -9.37 -0.64
C PHE A 279 -17.51 -10.15 0.57
N ASN A 280 -17.18 -9.68 1.78
CA ASN A 280 -17.64 -10.23 3.06
C ASN A 280 -17.99 -9.09 4.04
N PRO A 281 -19.03 -8.31 3.77
CA PRO A 281 -19.37 -7.11 4.55
C PRO A 281 -19.67 -7.38 6.02
N GLU A 282 -20.18 -8.57 6.33
CA GLU A 282 -20.51 -9.00 7.69
C GLU A 282 -19.27 -9.40 8.52
N GLY A 283 -18.13 -9.58 7.86
CA GLY A 283 -16.86 -9.86 8.53
C GLY A 283 -16.47 -8.73 9.49
N VAL A 284 -15.86 -9.08 10.62
CA VAL A 284 -15.48 -8.11 11.66
C VAL A 284 -14.44 -7.11 11.16
N GLY A 285 -13.52 -7.56 10.31
CA GLY A 285 -12.41 -6.72 9.82
C GLY A 285 -11.34 -6.46 10.87
N THR A 286 -10.51 -5.45 10.62
CA THR A 286 -9.45 -5.00 11.53
C THR A 286 -9.69 -3.55 11.91
N VAL A 287 -9.65 -3.24 13.20
CA VAL A 287 -9.66 -1.87 13.71
C VAL A 287 -8.24 -1.41 13.99
N ILE A 288 -7.84 -0.28 13.40
CA ILE A 288 -6.55 0.37 13.65
C ILE A 288 -6.79 1.62 14.48
N LYS A 289 -6.17 1.71 15.63
CA LYS A 289 -6.33 2.84 16.58
C LYS A 289 -5.06 3.09 17.36
N ARG A 290 -5.00 4.16 18.14
CA ARG A 290 -3.79 4.51 18.89
C ARG A 290 -3.46 3.49 19.98
N GLU A 291 -4.46 3.10 20.77
CA GLU A 291 -4.29 2.18 21.89
C GLU A 291 -5.15 0.94 21.67
N VAL A 292 -4.51 -0.21 21.74
CA VAL A 292 -5.17 -1.51 21.67
C VAL A 292 -5.68 -1.88 23.04
N SER A 293 -6.98 -2.12 23.14
CA SER A 293 -7.68 -2.28 24.44
C SER A 293 -7.67 -3.70 24.99
N ASP A 294 -7.09 -4.66 24.27
CA ASP A 294 -7.14 -6.06 24.65
C ASP A 294 -6.08 -6.41 25.70
N PRO A 295 -6.49 -6.69 26.98
CA PRO A 295 -5.57 -7.12 28.04
C PRO A 295 -4.90 -8.47 27.75
N GLN A 296 -5.47 -9.28 26.86
CA GLN A 296 -4.94 -10.57 26.41
C GLN A 296 -4.20 -10.47 25.09
N SER A 297 -3.88 -9.26 24.65
CA SER A 297 -3.18 -9.00 23.42
C SER A 297 -1.86 -9.77 23.36
N LYS A 298 -1.71 -10.61 22.34
CA LYS A 298 -0.47 -11.35 22.11
C LYS A 298 0.69 -10.39 21.90
N ALA A 299 1.89 -10.79 22.32
CA ALA A 299 3.10 -9.99 22.11
C ALA A 299 3.35 -9.73 20.62
N ILE A 300 3.03 -10.71 19.79
CA ILE A 300 3.14 -10.62 18.32
C ILE A 300 1.74 -10.59 17.72
N LYS A 301 1.48 -9.62 16.84
CA LYS A 301 0.23 -9.45 16.12
C LYS A 301 0.23 -10.15 14.76
N GLY A 302 1.34 -10.07 14.05
CA GLY A 302 1.43 -10.64 12.72
C GLY A 302 2.85 -10.85 12.25
N ILE A 303 2.94 -11.58 11.14
CA ILE A 303 4.17 -11.89 10.43
C ILE A 303 4.02 -11.35 9.02
N SER A 304 5.03 -10.66 8.55
CA SER A 304 5.08 -10.14 7.19
C SER A 304 6.37 -10.53 6.50
N SER A 305 6.39 -10.57 5.18
CA SER A 305 7.60 -10.97 4.44
C SER A 305 7.73 -10.25 3.11
N ILE A 306 8.98 -10.08 2.69
CA ILE A 306 9.39 -9.58 1.38
C ILE A 306 10.25 -10.67 0.74
N ASN A 307 9.72 -11.35 -0.28
CA ASN A 307 10.46 -12.40 -1.00
C ASN A 307 11.46 -11.85 -2.02
N ASP A 308 11.40 -10.57 -2.31
CA ASP A 308 12.27 -9.86 -3.24
C ASP A 308 13.37 -9.12 -2.47
N THR A 309 14.37 -9.86 -1.98
CA THR A 309 15.46 -9.31 -1.17
C THR A 309 16.82 -9.69 -1.73
N SER A 310 17.69 -8.71 -1.87
CA SER A 310 19.12 -8.86 -2.03
C SER A 310 19.84 -8.19 -0.87
N LEU A 311 20.87 -8.83 -0.33
CA LEU A 311 21.68 -8.32 0.74
C LEU A 311 23.03 -7.86 0.18
N ILE A 312 23.38 -6.61 0.44
CA ILE A 312 24.65 -6.03 0.01
C ILE A 312 25.46 -5.70 1.27
N THR A 313 26.69 -6.20 1.33
CA THR A 313 27.54 -5.98 2.50
C THR A 313 28.76 -5.17 2.09
N VAL A 314 28.93 -4.03 2.75
CA VAL A 314 30.15 -3.22 2.70
C VAL A 314 30.97 -3.57 3.92
N GLN A 315 32.15 -4.18 3.69
CA GLN A 315 32.99 -4.67 4.78
C GLN A 315 34.49 -4.45 4.51
N GLY A 316 35.18 -4.23 5.58
CA GLY A 316 36.63 -4.08 5.55
C GLY A 316 37.20 -3.45 6.83
N LEU A 317 38.43 -3.80 7.16
CA LEU A 317 39.11 -3.26 8.35
C LEU A 317 39.34 -1.75 8.26
N GLY A 318 39.38 -1.19 7.04
CA GLY A 318 39.51 0.25 6.80
C GLY A 318 38.26 1.06 7.20
N MET A 319 37.17 0.40 7.56
CA MET A 319 35.95 1.06 8.06
C MET A 319 35.98 1.34 9.56
N VAL A 320 36.79 0.61 10.31
CA VAL A 320 36.82 0.67 11.79
C VAL A 320 37.32 2.04 12.26
N GLY A 321 36.49 2.71 13.05
CA GLY A 321 36.82 4.05 13.59
C GLY A 321 36.77 5.19 12.57
N VAL A 322 36.31 4.94 11.34
CA VAL A 322 36.22 5.97 10.31
C VAL A 322 34.82 6.62 10.34
N ILE A 323 34.77 7.89 10.69
CA ILE A 323 33.55 8.66 10.76
C ILE A 323 32.99 8.89 9.34
N GLY A 324 31.69 8.67 9.16
CA GLY A 324 30.97 9.03 7.95
C GLY A 324 30.85 7.93 6.90
N VAL A 325 31.30 6.71 7.15
CA VAL A 325 31.18 5.59 6.20
C VAL A 325 29.69 5.34 5.86
N ASN A 326 28.82 5.26 6.85
CA ASN A 326 27.40 5.07 6.63
C ASN A 326 26.77 6.23 5.82
N TYR A 327 27.20 7.46 6.05
CA TYR A 327 26.76 8.60 5.23
C TYR A 327 27.11 8.41 3.75
N ARG A 328 28.31 7.95 3.45
CA ARG A 328 28.75 7.68 2.07
C ARG A 328 27.92 6.58 1.43
N ILE A 329 27.64 5.48 2.15
CA ILE A 329 26.79 4.39 1.68
C ILE A 329 25.40 4.91 1.31
N PHE A 330 24.71 5.53 2.25
CA PHE A 330 23.31 5.96 2.04
C PHE A 330 23.21 7.12 1.06
N LYS A 331 24.19 8.02 1.00
CA LYS A 331 24.23 9.08 0.01
C LYS A 331 24.34 8.53 -1.42
N ALA A 332 25.22 7.58 -1.66
CA ALA A 332 25.40 6.95 -2.96
C ALA A 332 24.11 6.26 -3.43
N LEU A 333 23.47 5.51 -2.54
CA LEU A 333 22.18 4.84 -2.84
C LEU A 333 21.06 5.83 -3.10
N ALA A 334 20.91 6.85 -2.25
CA ALA A 334 19.85 7.85 -2.37
C ALA A 334 19.94 8.67 -3.66
N LYS A 335 21.16 9.03 -4.09
CA LYS A 335 21.38 9.74 -5.37
C LYS A 335 20.91 8.94 -6.58
N ASN A 336 20.89 7.62 -6.49
CA ASN A 336 20.49 6.72 -7.56
C ASN A 336 19.07 6.17 -7.36
N GLY A 337 18.30 6.73 -6.42
CA GLY A 337 16.90 6.35 -6.19
C GLY A 337 16.70 4.95 -5.61
N ILE A 338 17.75 4.38 -4.98
CA ILE A 338 17.70 3.03 -4.40
C ILE A 338 17.14 3.10 -2.99
N SER A 339 16.06 2.35 -2.75
CA SER A 339 15.42 2.23 -1.45
C SER A 339 16.02 1.09 -0.64
N VAL A 340 16.35 1.38 0.62
CA VAL A 340 16.87 0.41 1.59
C VAL A 340 15.78 0.13 2.63
N PHE A 341 15.45 -1.14 2.86
CA PHE A 341 14.42 -1.53 3.83
C PHE A 341 14.95 -2.34 5.02
N LEU A 342 16.23 -2.74 5.00
CA LEU A 342 16.89 -3.39 6.11
C LEU A 342 18.31 -2.84 6.24
N VAL A 343 18.74 -2.58 7.46
CA VAL A 343 20.13 -2.24 7.79
C VAL A 343 20.55 -3.08 8.98
N SER A 344 21.66 -3.79 8.85
CA SER A 344 22.25 -4.56 9.92
C SER A 344 23.75 -4.23 9.99
N GLN A 345 24.19 -3.78 11.16
CA GLN A 345 25.58 -3.40 11.39
C GLN A 345 26.05 -4.02 12.70
N ALA A 346 27.19 -4.70 12.66
CA ALA A 346 27.85 -5.19 13.87
C ALA A 346 28.54 -4.04 14.62
N SER A 347 28.71 -4.19 15.92
CA SER A 347 29.32 -3.15 16.77
C SER A 347 30.78 -2.87 16.45
N SER A 348 31.46 -3.78 15.74
CA SER A 348 32.84 -3.59 15.27
C SER A 348 32.97 -2.57 14.13
N GLU A 349 31.87 -2.09 13.56
CA GLU A 349 31.82 -1.14 12.43
C GLU A 349 32.52 -1.60 11.15
N ASN A 350 33.05 -2.81 11.12
CA ASN A 350 33.81 -3.35 9.98
C ASN A 350 32.92 -3.95 8.90
N SER A 351 31.59 -4.00 9.13
CA SER A 351 30.62 -4.60 8.20
C SER A 351 29.25 -3.95 8.36
N THR A 352 28.72 -3.40 7.27
CA THR A 352 27.36 -2.90 7.18
C THR A 352 26.63 -3.64 6.05
N SER A 353 25.55 -4.32 6.39
CA SER A 353 24.69 -5.03 5.44
C SER A 353 23.40 -4.27 5.23
N ILE A 354 22.99 -4.13 3.98
CA ILE A 354 21.74 -3.46 3.57
C ILE A 354 20.89 -4.38 2.73
N GLY A 355 19.57 -4.34 2.96
CA GLY A 355 18.58 -5.05 2.17
C GLY A 355 17.97 -4.12 1.13
N VAL A 356 18.02 -4.53 -0.13
CA VAL A 356 17.41 -3.85 -1.28
C VAL A 356 16.59 -4.85 -2.11
N ARG A 357 15.76 -4.34 -3.02
CA ARG A 357 15.06 -5.21 -3.97
C ARG A 357 16.04 -5.82 -4.97
N ASN A 358 15.73 -7.01 -5.47
CA ASN A 358 16.58 -7.68 -6.46
C ASN A 358 16.82 -6.84 -7.71
N ALA A 359 15.84 -6.07 -8.16
CA ALA A 359 15.97 -5.18 -9.31
C ALA A 359 17.01 -4.05 -9.12
N ASP A 360 17.24 -3.64 -7.88
CA ASP A 360 18.17 -2.56 -7.54
C ASP A 360 19.59 -3.08 -7.17
N ALA A 361 19.75 -4.38 -7.00
CA ALA A 361 20.96 -4.97 -6.45
C ALA A 361 22.21 -4.69 -7.29
N ASP A 362 22.13 -4.83 -8.61
CA ASP A 362 23.28 -4.62 -9.48
C ASP A 362 23.70 -3.16 -9.52
N LEU A 363 22.74 -2.23 -9.65
CA LEU A 363 23.00 -0.79 -9.60
C LEU A 363 23.58 -0.39 -8.23
N ALA A 364 23.04 -0.92 -7.16
CA ALA A 364 23.54 -0.64 -5.81
C ALA A 364 25.00 -1.07 -5.65
N CYS A 365 25.37 -2.26 -6.13
CA CYS A 365 26.75 -2.72 -6.14
C CYS A 365 27.66 -1.81 -6.97
N GLU A 366 27.23 -1.42 -8.17
CA GLU A 366 27.97 -0.54 -9.05
C GLU A 366 28.28 0.80 -8.37
N VAL A 367 27.26 1.49 -7.87
CA VAL A 367 27.44 2.81 -7.25
C VAL A 367 28.25 2.77 -5.96
N LEU A 368 28.17 1.68 -5.18
CA LEU A 368 28.96 1.51 -3.98
C LEU A 368 30.43 1.16 -4.29
N ASN A 369 30.70 0.34 -5.29
CA ASN A 369 32.05 0.06 -5.74
C ASN A 369 32.73 1.31 -6.31
N GLU A 370 31.99 2.18 -6.99
CA GLU A 370 32.50 3.48 -7.43
C GLU A 370 32.80 4.41 -6.25
N GLU A 371 31.87 4.52 -5.29
CA GLU A 371 32.04 5.37 -4.11
C GLU A 371 33.26 5.00 -3.27
N PHE A 372 33.54 3.70 -3.13
CA PHE A 372 34.63 3.16 -2.33
C PHE A 372 35.83 2.64 -3.16
N ALA A 373 35.94 3.10 -4.41
CA ALA A 373 36.93 2.59 -5.34
C ALA A 373 38.40 2.68 -4.79
N LYS A 374 38.72 3.78 -4.13
CA LYS A 374 40.06 3.97 -3.54
C LYS A 374 40.36 2.98 -2.39
N GLU A 375 39.37 2.84 -1.50
CA GLU A 375 39.50 1.94 -0.35
C GLU A 375 39.54 0.47 -0.80
N ILE A 376 38.87 0.14 -1.89
CA ILE A 376 38.91 -1.20 -2.50
C ILE A 376 40.31 -1.45 -3.14
N GLU A 377 40.85 -0.48 -3.89
CA GLU A 377 42.18 -0.57 -4.49
C GLU A 377 43.25 -0.72 -3.43
N MET A 378 43.11 -0.03 -2.30
CA MET A 378 44.05 -0.11 -1.17
C MET A 378 43.86 -1.38 -0.31
N GLY A 379 42.87 -2.19 -0.56
CA GLY A 379 42.55 -3.39 0.22
C GLY A 379 41.89 -3.11 1.58
N GLU A 380 41.47 -1.88 1.83
CA GLU A 380 40.80 -1.46 3.06
C GLU A 380 39.32 -1.94 3.13
N ILE A 381 38.67 -2.01 1.97
CA ILE A 381 37.29 -2.52 1.80
C ILE A 381 37.35 -3.64 0.75
N SER A 382 36.61 -4.71 1.01
CA SER A 382 36.45 -5.79 0.04
C SER A 382 35.54 -5.35 -1.13
N PRO A 383 35.73 -5.90 -2.36
CA PRO A 383 34.81 -5.68 -3.46
C PRO A 383 33.37 -5.97 -3.04
N ILE A 384 32.45 -5.05 -3.37
CA ILE A 384 31.07 -5.10 -2.91
C ILE A 384 30.25 -5.93 -3.89
N GLN A 385 29.59 -6.95 -3.36
CA GLN A 385 28.76 -7.88 -4.11
C GLN A 385 27.40 -8.05 -3.44
N ALA A 386 26.39 -8.41 -4.22
CA ALA A 386 25.07 -8.71 -3.74
C ALA A 386 24.86 -10.22 -3.57
N GLU A 387 24.31 -10.61 -2.43
CA GLU A 387 23.72 -11.93 -2.24
C GLU A 387 22.24 -11.85 -2.59
N LYS A 388 21.85 -12.49 -3.68
CA LYS A 388 20.49 -12.46 -4.26
C LYS A 388 19.67 -13.67 -3.81
N ASN A 389 18.38 -13.67 -4.19
CA ASN A 389 17.43 -14.75 -3.89
C ASN A 389 17.23 -15.00 -2.39
N LEU A 390 17.12 -13.93 -1.66
CA LEU A 390 16.83 -13.93 -0.24
C LEU A 390 15.40 -13.44 0.04
N ALA A 391 14.95 -13.69 1.25
CA ALA A 391 13.68 -13.19 1.75
C ALA A 391 13.87 -12.54 3.12
N THR A 392 13.17 -11.43 3.34
CA THR A 392 13.11 -10.76 4.63
C THR A 392 11.80 -11.09 5.31
N VAL A 393 11.85 -11.52 6.55
CA VAL A 393 10.69 -11.82 7.39
C VAL A 393 10.72 -10.86 8.58
N ALA A 394 9.54 -10.35 8.95
CA ALA A 394 9.39 -9.54 10.15
C ALA A 394 8.25 -10.07 11.02
N ILE A 395 8.50 -10.18 12.31
CA ILE A 395 7.45 -10.32 13.32
C ILE A 395 7.16 -8.95 13.92
N VAL A 396 5.88 -8.66 14.08
CA VAL A 396 5.40 -7.32 14.47
C VAL A 396 4.46 -7.38 15.67
N GLY A 397 4.67 -6.51 16.64
CA GLY A 397 3.79 -6.32 17.77
C GLY A 397 4.36 -5.34 18.79
N GLU A 398 3.59 -4.36 19.23
CA GLU A 398 4.04 -3.38 20.25
C GLU A 398 4.24 -4.03 21.63
N ASN A 399 3.51 -5.08 21.92
CA ASN A 399 3.63 -5.81 23.19
C ASN A 399 4.89 -6.68 23.29
N MET A 400 5.71 -6.75 22.24
CA MET A 400 7.08 -7.29 22.35
C MET A 400 7.96 -6.43 23.24
N LYS A 401 7.68 -5.14 23.29
CA LYS A 401 8.41 -4.20 24.13
C LYS A 401 8.34 -4.62 25.59
N HIS A 402 9.50 -4.73 26.20
CA HIS A 402 9.66 -5.21 27.59
C HIS A 402 9.14 -6.64 27.87
N THR A 403 8.89 -7.45 26.82
CA THR A 403 8.53 -8.86 26.98
C THR A 403 9.76 -9.75 26.78
N PRO A 404 10.35 -10.26 27.85
CA PRO A 404 11.55 -11.12 27.74
C PRO A 404 11.27 -12.41 26.97
N GLY A 405 12.27 -12.89 26.24
CA GLY A 405 12.23 -14.20 25.61
C GLY A 405 11.70 -14.26 24.18
N ILE A 406 11.10 -13.18 23.63
CA ILE A 406 10.53 -13.18 22.27
C ILE A 406 11.61 -13.50 21.23
N ALA A 407 12.74 -12.81 21.24
CA ALA A 407 13.83 -13.07 20.32
C ALA A 407 14.38 -14.50 20.48
N GLY A 408 14.53 -14.97 21.72
CA GLY A 408 14.97 -16.34 22.01
C GLY A 408 14.01 -17.40 21.45
N LYS A 409 12.69 -17.19 21.60
CA LYS A 409 11.66 -18.06 21.03
C LYS A 409 11.71 -18.05 19.50
N LEU A 410 11.84 -16.87 18.88
CA LEU A 410 11.92 -16.71 17.43
C LEU A 410 13.12 -17.48 16.86
N PHE A 411 14.32 -17.11 17.27
CA PHE A 411 15.54 -17.70 16.71
C PHE A 411 15.72 -19.16 17.12
N GLY A 412 15.27 -19.54 18.33
CA GLY A 412 15.20 -20.94 18.75
C GLY A 412 14.28 -21.79 17.89
N THR A 413 13.13 -21.25 17.50
CA THR A 413 12.19 -21.92 16.59
C THR A 413 12.81 -22.13 15.21
N LEU A 414 13.45 -21.11 14.65
CA LEU A 414 14.14 -21.21 13.36
C LEU A 414 15.27 -22.25 13.43
N GLY A 415 16.13 -22.18 14.46
CA GLY A 415 17.26 -23.09 14.63
C GLY A 415 16.85 -24.55 14.77
N ARG A 416 15.85 -24.85 15.60
CA ARG A 416 15.31 -26.24 15.77
C ARG A 416 14.74 -26.80 14.46
N ASN A 417 14.32 -25.97 13.53
CA ASN A 417 13.82 -26.36 12.22
C ASN A 417 14.87 -26.29 11.11
N GLY A 418 16.14 -26.10 11.46
CA GLY A 418 17.26 -26.11 10.51
C GLY A 418 17.25 -24.89 9.56
N ILE A 419 16.70 -23.76 9.99
CA ILE A 419 16.63 -22.53 9.19
C ILE A 419 17.77 -21.62 9.62
N ASN A 420 18.65 -21.28 8.66
CA ASN A 420 19.74 -20.34 8.89
C ASN A 420 19.25 -18.90 8.78
N VAL A 421 19.64 -18.06 9.74
CA VAL A 421 19.41 -16.61 9.72
C VAL A 421 20.67 -15.93 9.21
N ILE A 422 20.57 -15.26 8.07
CA ILE A 422 21.72 -14.61 7.40
C ILE A 422 22.03 -13.25 8.03
N ALA A 423 20.98 -12.48 8.31
CA ALA A 423 21.08 -11.17 8.96
C ALA A 423 19.82 -10.93 9.80
N CYS A 424 19.93 -10.08 10.80
CA CYS A 424 18.77 -9.66 11.60
C CYS A 424 18.91 -8.20 12.05
N ALA A 425 17.78 -7.57 12.32
CA ALA A 425 17.70 -6.23 12.85
C ALA A 425 16.52 -6.09 13.81
N GLN A 426 16.74 -5.39 14.91
CA GLN A 426 15.71 -4.97 15.84
C GLN A 426 16.01 -3.55 16.30
N GLY A 427 15.06 -2.62 16.11
CA GLY A 427 15.20 -1.26 16.61
C GLY A 427 14.91 -1.14 18.12
N ALA A 428 15.32 -0.05 18.72
CA ALA A 428 15.05 0.24 20.14
C ALA A 428 13.57 0.46 20.46
N SER A 429 12.71 0.59 19.45
CA SER A 429 11.26 0.60 19.61
C SER A 429 10.69 -0.76 20.01
N GLU A 430 11.43 -1.85 19.73
CA GLU A 430 11.05 -3.24 20.01
C GLU A 430 9.70 -3.65 19.40
N THR A 431 9.25 -2.95 18.35
CA THR A 431 7.95 -3.20 17.70
C THR A 431 8.02 -4.21 16.57
N ASN A 432 9.23 -4.47 16.05
CA ASN A 432 9.47 -5.53 15.09
C ASN A 432 10.85 -6.19 15.30
N ILE A 433 10.95 -7.43 14.86
CA ILE A 433 12.22 -8.13 14.66
C ILE A 433 12.21 -8.60 13.21
N SER A 434 13.18 -8.11 12.43
CA SER A 434 13.35 -8.47 11.02
C SER A 434 14.56 -9.39 10.87
N PHE A 435 14.46 -10.35 9.99
CA PHE A 435 15.58 -11.25 9.68
C PHE A 435 15.54 -11.71 8.22
N VAL A 436 16.69 -12.08 7.70
CA VAL A 436 16.89 -12.52 6.32
C VAL A 436 17.21 -13.99 6.29
N VAL A 437 16.52 -14.71 5.42
CA VAL A 437 16.72 -16.14 5.13
C VAL A 437 16.86 -16.37 3.63
N ASP A 438 17.34 -17.54 3.23
CA ASP A 438 17.28 -17.96 1.83
C ASP A 438 15.80 -18.04 1.38
N SER A 439 15.50 -17.61 0.14
CA SER A 439 14.14 -17.64 -0.41
C SER A 439 13.48 -19.01 -0.34
N LYS A 440 14.26 -20.08 -0.46
CA LYS A 440 13.77 -21.46 -0.37
C LYS A 440 13.25 -21.80 1.02
N SER A 441 13.78 -21.14 2.05
CA SER A 441 13.39 -21.33 3.45
C SER A 441 12.21 -20.45 3.88
N LEU A 442 11.75 -19.51 3.04
CA LEU A 442 10.71 -18.54 3.40
C LEU A 442 9.42 -19.21 3.88
N ARG A 443 8.87 -20.12 3.06
CA ARG A 443 7.59 -20.78 3.39
C ARG A 443 7.69 -21.58 4.69
N LYS A 444 8.78 -22.32 4.88
CA LYS A 444 9.02 -23.07 6.10
C LYS A 444 9.16 -22.14 7.31
N SER A 445 9.91 -21.04 7.15
CA SER A 445 10.09 -20.02 8.20
C SER A 445 8.75 -19.45 8.66
N LEU A 446 7.90 -19.03 7.72
CA LEU A 446 6.57 -18.48 8.02
C LEU A 446 5.70 -19.49 8.77
N ASN A 447 5.68 -20.75 8.33
CA ASN A 447 4.89 -21.80 8.97
C ASN A 447 5.32 -22.09 10.40
N VAL A 448 6.61 -22.31 10.64
CA VAL A 448 7.11 -22.65 11.98
C VAL A 448 6.98 -21.48 12.97
N ILE A 449 7.15 -20.24 12.51
CA ILE A 449 6.93 -19.05 13.34
C ILE A 449 5.45 -18.89 13.67
N HIS A 450 4.58 -19.01 12.67
CA HIS A 450 3.14 -18.89 12.87
C HIS A 450 2.64 -19.94 13.88
N ASP A 451 3.05 -21.18 13.73
CA ASP A 451 2.69 -22.26 14.65
C ASP A 451 3.21 -21.98 16.07
N SER A 452 4.43 -21.51 16.20
CA SER A 452 5.05 -21.23 17.49
C SER A 452 4.36 -20.08 18.25
N PHE A 453 3.89 -19.04 17.55
CA PHE A 453 3.37 -17.84 18.19
C PHE A 453 1.85 -17.71 18.20
N PHE A 454 1.15 -18.35 17.26
CA PHE A 454 -0.30 -18.17 17.08
C PHE A 454 -1.14 -19.39 17.37
N LEU A 455 -0.57 -20.61 17.36
CA LEU A 455 -1.29 -21.79 17.79
C LEU A 455 -1.37 -21.84 19.32
N SER A 456 -2.55 -22.11 19.86
CA SER A 456 -2.71 -22.38 21.29
C SER A 456 -2.09 -23.71 21.66
N GLU A 457 -1.63 -23.87 22.90
CA GLU A 457 -1.12 -25.14 23.42
C GLU A 457 -2.14 -26.28 23.26
N TYR A 458 -3.43 -25.97 23.36
CA TYR A 458 -4.52 -26.90 23.14
C TYR A 458 -4.61 -27.41 21.71
N GLN A 459 -4.39 -26.52 20.70
CA GLN A 459 -4.35 -26.91 19.30
C GLN A 459 -3.08 -27.70 18.96
N LEU A 460 -1.97 -27.40 19.60
CA LEU A 460 -0.72 -28.16 19.47
C LEU A 460 -0.88 -29.58 20.01
N SER A 461 -1.60 -29.77 21.13
CA SER A 461 -1.85 -31.10 21.68
C SER A 461 -2.76 -31.97 20.78
N LEU A 462 -3.72 -31.34 20.09
CA LEU A 462 -4.59 -32.05 19.13
C LEU A 462 -3.82 -32.47 17.86
N ILE A 463 -2.85 -31.67 17.41
CA ILE A 463 -2.01 -32.03 16.28
C ILE A 463 -1.10 -33.20 16.63
N HIS A 464 -0.56 -33.23 17.82
CA HIS A 464 0.30 -34.34 18.29
C HIS A 464 -0.48 -35.67 18.51
N ILE A 465 -1.78 -35.60 18.83
CA ILE A 465 -2.63 -36.79 18.98
C ILE A 465 -3.02 -37.38 17.61
N SER A 466 -2.98 -36.62 16.54
CA SER A 466 -3.33 -37.11 15.21
C SER A 466 -2.16 -37.69 14.41
N GLU A 467 -0.90 -37.62 14.90
CA GLU A 467 0.20 -38.35 14.29
C GLU A 467 0.15 -39.82 14.71
N PRO A 468 0.05 -40.77 13.75
CA PRO A 468 0.09 -42.18 14.12
C PRO A 468 1.48 -42.51 14.66
N THR A 469 1.54 -42.98 15.88
CA THR A 469 2.73 -43.62 16.47
C THR A 469 3.20 -44.70 15.52
N ARG A 470 4.33 -44.51 14.86
CA ARG A 470 5.00 -45.59 14.13
C ARG A 470 5.41 -46.66 15.14
N PRO A 471 4.99 -47.93 14.99
CA PRO A 471 5.52 -49.01 15.80
C PRO A 471 7.02 -49.18 15.48
N TYR A 472 7.79 -49.39 16.51
CA TYR A 472 9.22 -49.73 16.44
C TYR A 472 9.47 -50.96 15.58
#